data_e9caf9dd4d67ebc4a858d6381b1718fb
#
_entry.id   e9caf9dd4d67ebc4a858d6381b1718fb
#
_cell.length_a   1.000
_cell.length_b   1.000
_cell.length_c   1.000
_cell.angle_alpha   90.00
_cell.angle_beta   90.00
_cell.angle_gamma   90.00
#
_symmetry.space_group_name_H-M   'P 1'
#
loop_
_entity.id
_entity.type
_entity.pdbx_description
1 polymer ?
#
loop_
_entity_poly.entity_id
_entity_poly.type
_entity_poly.pdbx_seq_one_letter_code
_entity_poly.pdbx_strand_id
1 'polypeptide(L)'
;MKRLIWCCFALSLVVSLAALASAKSDAAKAKWTKGWVSDSKCGVKGAGLGHEACGNKCLQAGEHVVFVDEFKHKVLNVDNPDALKDHMGHRVAVQGTVDEAAGTIHVDKVNMITQRGKKAEAASMDEMHK
;
A
#
# COMPACT_ATOMS: atom_id res chain seq x y z
N MET A 1 16.85 -40.32 -50.78
CA MET A 1 16.19 -39.00 -50.53
C MET A 1 15.08 -39.00 -49.49
N LYS A 2 14.51 -40.12 -49.10
CA LYS A 2 13.47 -40.15 -48.05
C LYS A 2 13.96 -40.11 -46.63
N ARG A 3 15.23 -40.29 -46.38
CA ARG A 3 15.83 -40.28 -45.02
C ARG A 3 16.34 -38.92 -44.55
N LEU A 4 16.50 -37.96 -45.44
CA LEU A 4 16.97 -36.60 -45.08
C LEU A 4 15.83 -35.71 -44.57
N ILE A 5 14.60 -35.99 -44.97
CA ILE A 5 13.42 -35.17 -44.61
C ILE A 5 12.99 -35.40 -43.15
N TRP A 6 13.29 -36.59 -42.60
CA TRP A 6 12.91 -36.91 -41.22
C TRP A 6 13.81 -36.30 -40.17
N CYS A 7 15.10 -36.01 -40.51
CA CYS A 7 16.00 -35.33 -39.58
C CYS A 7 15.69 -33.84 -39.38
N CYS A 8 15.12 -33.18 -40.41
CA CYS A 8 14.76 -31.76 -40.31
C CYS A 8 13.49 -31.52 -39.48
N PHE A 9 12.58 -32.51 -39.39
CA PHE A 9 11.36 -32.41 -38.60
C PHE A 9 11.60 -32.64 -37.10
N ALA A 10 12.63 -33.40 -36.73
CA ALA A 10 12.98 -33.63 -35.32
C ALA A 10 13.71 -32.47 -34.70
N LEU A 11 14.37 -31.60 -35.48
CA LEU A 11 15.12 -30.46 -34.97
C LEU A 11 14.25 -29.22 -34.74
N SER A 12 13.06 -29.14 -35.32
CA SER A 12 12.15 -28.00 -35.20
C SER A 12 11.32 -28.00 -33.91
N LEU A 13 11.25 -29.15 -33.21
CA LEU A 13 10.37 -29.30 -32.04
C LEU A 13 11.03 -28.95 -30.71
N VAL A 14 12.35 -28.72 -30.70
CA VAL A 14 13.10 -28.46 -29.47
C VAL A 14 13.29 -26.96 -29.16
N VAL A 15 13.00 -26.07 -30.11
CA VAL A 15 13.22 -24.63 -29.94
C VAL A 15 12.01 -23.90 -29.35
N SER A 16 10.87 -24.54 -29.20
CA SER A 16 9.62 -23.87 -28.78
C SER A 16 9.35 -23.90 -27.25
N LEU A 17 10.25 -24.43 -26.42
CA LEU A 17 10.01 -24.61 -24.98
C LEU A 17 10.84 -23.66 -24.08
N ALA A 18 11.51 -22.67 -24.62
CA ALA A 18 12.40 -21.79 -23.85
C ALA A 18 11.84 -20.36 -23.64
N ALA A 19 10.54 -20.11 -23.88
CA ALA A 19 9.94 -18.77 -23.75
C ALA A 19 8.96 -18.62 -22.59
N LEU A 20 9.04 -19.49 -21.57
CA LEU A 20 8.21 -19.43 -20.37
C LEU A 20 9.06 -19.16 -19.11
N ALA A 21 10.03 -18.29 -19.20
CA ALA A 21 10.74 -17.87 -18.00
C ALA A 21 11.09 -16.41 -18.09
N SER A 22 10.35 -15.61 -17.44
CA SER A 22 10.69 -14.37 -16.78
C SER A 22 9.58 -13.35 -16.92
N ALA A 23 8.42 -13.64 -16.35
CA ALA A 23 7.77 -12.58 -15.63
C ALA A 23 8.69 -12.29 -14.43
N LYS A 24 9.72 -11.51 -14.62
CA LYS A 24 10.33 -10.75 -13.53
C LYS A 24 9.17 -9.91 -13.00
N SER A 25 8.56 -10.35 -11.89
CA SER A 25 7.98 -9.40 -10.98
C SER A 25 9.11 -8.42 -10.68
N ASP A 26 9.05 -7.23 -11.26
CA ASP A 26 9.76 -6.11 -10.71
C ASP A 26 9.29 -6.05 -9.27
N ALA A 27 10.08 -6.63 -8.37
CA ALA A 27 9.96 -6.42 -6.95
C ALA A 27 10.15 -4.91 -6.81
N ALA A 28 9.04 -4.20 -6.81
CA ALA A 28 9.00 -2.76 -6.73
C ALA A 28 9.78 -2.43 -5.47
N LYS A 29 10.97 -1.88 -5.68
CA LYS A 29 11.93 -1.54 -4.63
C LYS A 29 11.15 -0.82 -3.54
N ALA A 30 11.06 -1.42 -2.36
CA ALA A 30 10.22 -0.97 -1.26
C ALA A 30 10.45 0.54 -1.01
N LYS A 31 9.54 1.35 -1.51
CA LYS A 31 9.63 2.81 -1.50
C LYS A 31 8.83 3.35 -0.32
N TRP A 32 9.38 4.36 0.34
CA TRP A 32 8.62 5.11 1.33
C TRP A 32 7.54 5.95 0.66
N THR A 33 6.29 5.71 1.03
CA THR A 33 5.11 6.45 0.57
C THR A 33 4.44 7.12 1.77
N LYS A 34 4.14 8.41 1.65
CA LYS A 34 3.44 9.17 2.69
C LYS A 34 1.95 9.18 2.42
N GLY A 35 1.17 9.07 3.47
CA GLY A 35 -0.27 9.07 3.33
C GLY A 35 -0.99 9.00 4.67
N TRP A 36 -2.28 8.74 4.60
CA TRP A 36 -3.18 8.65 5.74
C TRP A 36 -3.76 7.26 5.88
N VAL A 37 -3.95 6.82 7.11
CA VAL A 37 -4.68 5.58 7.39
C VAL A 37 -6.15 5.92 7.56
N SER A 38 -7.00 5.25 6.79
CA SER A 38 -8.45 5.47 6.76
C SER A 38 -9.19 4.14 6.70
N ASP A 39 -10.50 4.18 6.67
CA ASP A 39 -11.37 3.01 6.45
C ASP A 39 -11.94 3.00 5.03
N SER A 40 -12.37 1.82 4.58
CA SER A 40 -12.89 1.61 3.22
C SER A 40 -14.14 2.42 2.89
N LYS A 41 -14.95 2.76 3.90
CA LYS A 41 -16.17 3.55 3.73
C LYS A 41 -15.87 5.03 3.49
N CYS A 42 -14.95 5.60 4.25
CA CYS A 42 -14.60 7.01 4.16
C CYS A 42 -13.52 7.29 3.12
N GLY A 43 -12.57 6.38 2.93
CA GLY A 43 -11.49 6.53 1.94
C GLY A 43 -10.77 7.87 2.06
N VAL A 44 -10.72 8.64 0.97
CA VAL A 44 -10.07 9.97 0.92
C VAL A 44 -10.70 10.96 1.90
N LYS A 45 -12.00 10.88 2.17
CA LYS A 45 -12.69 11.77 3.13
C LYS A 45 -12.24 11.55 4.57
N GLY A 46 -11.79 10.34 4.89
CA GLY A 46 -11.21 10.00 6.20
C GLY A 46 -9.71 10.28 6.30
N ALA A 47 -9.09 10.77 5.24
CA ALA A 47 -7.67 11.12 5.22
C ALA A 47 -7.43 12.47 5.91
N GLY A 48 -7.44 12.48 7.24
CA GLY A 48 -7.27 13.70 8.01
C GLY A 48 -7.22 13.49 9.51
N LEU A 49 -6.78 14.53 10.21
CA LEU A 49 -6.76 14.53 11.68
C LEU A 49 -8.19 14.45 12.25
N GLY A 50 -8.34 13.68 13.34
CA GLY A 50 -9.61 13.51 14.04
C GLY A 50 -10.51 12.41 13.48
N HIS A 51 -10.05 11.68 12.45
CA HIS A 51 -10.81 10.55 11.89
C HIS A 51 -10.70 9.26 12.72
N GLU A 52 -9.80 9.19 13.69
CA GLU A 52 -9.53 8.00 14.49
C GLU A 52 -10.81 7.35 15.10
N ALA A 53 -11.61 8.14 15.80
CA ALA A 53 -12.82 7.62 16.45
C ALA A 53 -13.88 7.15 15.42
N CYS A 54 -14.01 7.86 14.29
CA CYS A 54 -14.93 7.50 13.24
C CYS A 54 -14.45 6.24 12.49
N GLY A 55 -13.18 6.21 12.11
CA GLY A 55 -12.56 5.07 11.42
C GLY A 55 -12.64 3.79 12.25
N ASN A 56 -12.34 3.86 13.55
CA ASN A 56 -12.46 2.71 14.45
C ASN A 56 -13.91 2.17 14.55
N LYS A 57 -14.91 3.04 14.55
CA LYS A 57 -16.32 2.61 14.49
C LYS A 57 -16.64 1.90 13.16
N CYS A 58 -16.10 2.39 12.04
CA CYS A 58 -16.26 1.76 10.74
C CYS A 58 -15.62 0.37 10.72
N LEU A 59 -14.41 0.19 11.28
CA LEU A 59 -13.78 -1.13 11.39
C LEU A 59 -14.62 -2.10 12.22
N GLN A 60 -15.22 -1.64 13.34
CA GLN A 60 -16.11 -2.45 14.16
C GLN A 60 -17.41 -2.83 13.41
N ALA A 61 -17.83 -2.01 12.45
CA ALA A 61 -18.99 -2.27 11.60
C ALA A 61 -18.67 -3.21 10.41
N GLY A 62 -17.43 -3.69 10.27
CA GLY A 62 -17.00 -4.61 9.22
C GLY A 62 -16.27 -3.97 8.05
N GLU A 63 -16.00 -2.67 8.10
CA GLU A 63 -15.13 -2.02 7.12
C GLU A 63 -13.67 -2.43 7.33
N HIS A 64 -12.82 -2.22 6.32
CA HIS A 64 -11.41 -2.58 6.39
C HIS A 64 -10.49 -1.36 6.30
N VAL A 65 -9.25 -1.56 6.74
CA VAL A 65 -8.20 -0.52 6.70
C VAL A 65 -7.77 -0.26 5.27
N VAL A 66 -7.69 1.01 4.90
CA VAL A 66 -7.11 1.46 3.64
C VAL A 66 -6.03 2.49 3.88
N PHE A 67 -5.10 2.57 2.96
CA PHE A 67 -4.06 3.59 2.91
C PHE A 67 -4.39 4.61 1.82
N VAL A 68 -4.38 5.88 2.15
CA VAL A 68 -4.63 6.97 1.20
C VAL A 68 -3.31 7.66 0.88
N ASP A 69 -2.81 7.47 -0.33
CA ASP A 69 -1.59 8.14 -0.81
C ASP A 69 -1.81 9.66 -0.86
N GLU A 70 -0.98 10.41 -0.14
CA GLU A 70 -1.10 11.86 0.00
C GLU A 70 -0.87 12.62 -1.30
N PHE A 71 -0.01 12.09 -2.17
CA PHE A 71 0.36 12.75 -3.42
C PHE A 71 -0.57 12.40 -4.58
N LYS A 72 -0.94 11.12 -4.68
CA LYS A 72 -1.80 10.63 -5.76
C LYS A 72 -3.28 10.73 -5.42
N HIS A 73 -3.64 10.98 -4.17
CA HIS A 73 -5.02 10.91 -3.63
C HIS A 73 -5.70 9.57 -3.95
N LYS A 74 -4.90 8.51 -4.06
CA LYS A 74 -5.37 7.16 -4.38
C LYS A 74 -5.59 6.37 -3.11
N VAL A 75 -6.73 5.69 -3.05
CA VAL A 75 -7.03 4.73 -1.98
C VAL A 75 -6.45 3.37 -2.36
N LEU A 76 -5.65 2.80 -1.49
CA LEU A 76 -5.06 1.47 -1.64
C LEU A 76 -5.59 0.56 -0.54
N ASN A 77 -6.05 -0.62 -0.90
CA ASN A 77 -6.41 -1.66 0.06
C ASN A 77 -5.15 -2.22 0.70
N VAL A 78 -5.16 -2.36 2.02
CA VAL A 78 -4.02 -2.91 2.76
C VAL A 78 -4.21 -4.42 2.88
N ASP A 79 -3.31 -5.22 2.31
CA ASP A 79 -3.41 -6.69 2.33
C ASP A 79 -3.01 -7.29 3.68
N ASN A 80 -2.23 -6.55 4.48
CA ASN A 80 -1.85 -6.89 5.85
C ASN A 80 -2.34 -5.81 6.85
N PRO A 81 -3.66 -5.68 7.10
CA PRO A 81 -4.27 -4.57 7.82
C PRO A 81 -3.76 -4.41 9.26
N ASP A 82 -3.27 -5.46 9.89
CA ASP A 82 -2.69 -5.41 11.24
C ASP A 82 -1.52 -4.44 11.36
N ALA A 83 -0.81 -4.19 10.26
CA ALA A 83 0.30 -3.24 10.23
C ALA A 83 -0.15 -1.77 10.39
N LEU A 84 -1.40 -1.44 10.06
CA LEU A 84 -1.90 -0.06 10.05
C LEU A 84 -3.13 0.19 10.94
N LYS A 85 -3.78 -0.84 11.49
CA LYS A 85 -5.03 -0.68 12.29
C LYS A 85 -4.86 0.28 13.48
N ASP A 86 -3.70 0.26 14.14
CA ASP A 86 -3.40 1.09 15.30
C ASP A 86 -3.03 2.54 14.93
N HIS A 87 -2.96 2.82 13.64
CA HIS A 87 -2.64 4.13 13.07
C HIS A 87 -3.85 4.83 12.41
N MET A 88 -5.07 4.37 12.71
CA MET A 88 -6.30 4.94 12.15
C MET A 88 -6.36 6.46 12.36
N GLY A 89 -6.65 7.21 11.29
CA GLY A 89 -6.72 8.67 11.34
C GLY A 89 -5.37 9.39 11.46
N HIS A 90 -4.26 8.66 11.41
CA HIS A 90 -2.92 9.23 11.49
C HIS A 90 -2.25 9.34 10.12
N ARG A 91 -1.37 10.34 10.01
CA ARG A 91 -0.49 10.49 8.86
C ARG A 91 0.77 9.67 9.10
N VAL A 92 1.06 8.79 8.15
CA VAL A 92 2.19 7.85 8.25
C VAL A 92 3.03 7.84 6.97
N ALA A 93 4.29 7.48 7.12
CA ALA A 93 5.11 7.02 6.00
C ALA A 93 5.18 5.49 6.09
N VAL A 94 4.81 4.82 5.03
CA VAL A 94 4.89 3.36 4.92
C VAL A 94 5.97 2.97 3.92
N GLN A 95 6.71 1.93 4.25
CA GLN A 95 7.58 1.25 3.31
C GLN A 95 6.93 -0.07 2.96
N GLY A 96 6.79 -0.35 1.67
CA GLY A 96 6.12 -1.55 1.24
C GLY A 96 6.02 -1.66 -0.27
N THR A 97 5.32 -2.68 -0.73
CA THR A 97 5.11 -2.97 -2.14
C THR A 97 3.69 -2.55 -2.54
N VAL A 98 3.58 -1.72 -3.58
CA VAL A 98 2.30 -1.29 -4.14
C VAL A 98 2.03 -2.05 -5.42
N ASP A 99 0.89 -2.71 -5.51
CA ASP A 99 0.33 -3.24 -6.75
C ASP A 99 -0.68 -2.22 -7.31
N GLU A 100 -0.23 -1.45 -8.29
CA GLU A 100 -1.06 -0.41 -8.91
C GLU A 100 -2.23 -1.00 -9.71
N ALA A 101 -2.08 -2.20 -10.26
CA ALA A 101 -3.12 -2.88 -11.04
C ALA A 101 -4.23 -3.43 -10.13
N ALA A 102 -3.86 -4.02 -9.00
CA ALA A 102 -4.79 -4.52 -7.99
C ALA A 102 -5.32 -3.40 -7.08
N GLY A 103 -4.64 -2.25 -7.00
CA GLY A 103 -4.98 -1.18 -6.06
C GLY A 103 -4.73 -1.58 -4.60
N THR A 104 -3.67 -2.37 -4.37
CA THR A 104 -3.31 -2.89 -3.05
C THR A 104 -1.93 -2.42 -2.61
N ILE A 105 -1.69 -2.45 -1.32
CA ILE A 105 -0.39 -2.18 -0.71
C ILE A 105 -0.09 -3.23 0.37
N HIS A 106 1.10 -3.81 0.30
CA HIS A 106 1.69 -4.60 1.37
C HIS A 106 2.64 -3.72 2.18
N VAL A 107 2.45 -3.66 3.48
CA VAL A 107 3.21 -2.76 4.37
C VAL A 107 4.26 -3.54 5.14
N ASP A 108 5.53 -3.23 4.90
CA ASP A 108 6.67 -3.83 5.61
C ASP A 108 7.06 -3.04 6.87
N LYS A 109 7.02 -1.69 6.77
CA LYS A 109 7.39 -0.79 7.87
C LYS A 109 6.48 0.44 7.88
N VAL A 110 6.22 0.94 9.09
CA VAL A 110 5.40 2.13 9.35
C VAL A 110 6.19 3.12 10.20
N ASN A 111 6.18 4.38 9.78
CA ASN A 111 6.71 5.50 10.54
C ASN A 111 5.62 6.55 10.74
N MET A 112 5.32 6.88 12.00
CA MET A 112 4.41 7.97 12.33
C MET A 112 5.01 9.31 11.91
N ILE A 113 4.26 10.07 11.11
CA ILE A 113 4.60 11.46 10.80
C ILE A 113 3.94 12.34 11.85
N THR A 114 4.69 12.64 12.92
CA THR A 114 4.20 13.53 13.97
C THR A 114 3.96 14.92 13.40
N GLN A 115 2.75 15.43 13.55
CA GLN A 115 2.41 16.81 13.20
C GLN A 115 3.01 17.74 14.26
N ARG A 116 4.24 18.14 14.07
CA ARG A 116 5.02 18.95 15.02
C ARG A 116 4.43 20.35 15.28
N GLY A 117 3.42 20.78 14.51
CA GLY A 117 2.84 22.12 14.60
C GLY A 117 1.71 22.31 15.63
N LYS A 118 0.92 21.26 15.93
CA LYS A 118 -0.26 21.40 16.80
C LYS A 118 0.00 21.10 18.28
N LYS A 119 1.04 20.33 18.59
CA LYS A 119 1.35 20.02 20.00
C LYS A 119 2.06 21.17 20.73
N ALA A 120 2.76 22.02 19.99
CA ALA A 120 3.42 23.19 20.57
C ALA A 120 2.41 24.29 20.94
N GLU A 121 1.32 24.43 20.17
CA GLU A 121 0.29 25.44 20.40
C GLU A 121 -0.64 25.06 21.57
N ALA A 122 -0.98 23.77 21.71
CA ALA A 122 -1.76 23.29 22.84
C ALA A 122 -1.00 23.38 24.18
N ALA A 123 0.31 23.16 24.17
CA ALA A 123 1.14 23.27 25.36
C ALA A 123 1.35 24.72 25.78
N SER A 124 1.37 25.69 24.86
CA SER A 124 1.52 27.12 25.18
C SER A 124 0.23 27.75 25.69
N MET A 125 -0.94 27.18 25.40
CA MET A 125 -2.23 27.66 25.92
C MET A 125 -2.48 27.23 27.37
N ASP A 126 -1.90 26.10 27.81
CA ASP A 126 -2.04 25.61 29.19
C ASP A 126 -1.16 26.39 30.19
N GLU A 127 -0.05 26.97 29.72
CA GLU A 127 0.82 27.81 30.58
C GLU A 127 0.28 29.23 30.82
N MET A 128 -0.63 29.71 29.99
CA MET A 128 -1.18 31.06 30.07
C MET A 128 -2.38 31.19 31.01
N HIS A 129 -2.85 30.08 31.60
CA HIS A 129 -4.01 30.06 32.53
C HIS A 129 -3.65 29.66 33.96
N LYS A 130 -2.37 29.83 34.36
CA LYS A 130 -1.94 29.55 35.73
C LYS A 130 -1.63 30.82 36.49
#